data_0398bfa367d13cdb94fe07a2ef7da2c6
#
_entry.id   0398bfa367d13cdb94fe07a2ef7da2c6
#
_cell.length_a   1.000
_cell.length_b   1.000
_cell.length_c   1.000
_cell.angle_alpha   90.00
_cell.angle_beta   90.00
_cell.angle_gamma   90.00
#
_symmetry.space_group_name_H-M   'P 1'
#
loop_
_entity.id
_entity.type
_entity.pdbx_description
1 polymer ?
#
loop_
_entity_poly.entity_id
_entity_poly.type
_entity_poly.pdbx_seq_one_letter_code
_entity_poly.pdbx_strand_id
1 'polypeptide(L)'
;MAILFSNATVLPMTAVGNAPRTFAGWVGVDGNRIALVTESETAAAEFRAAHPVLREFDCRGKLVMPGLVNTHCHAAMTLQRSLADDIALMEWLHDYIWPFEARQTADDVALGMTLGVVEMLLGGVTSFVDMYYFENRCVETVERLGIRAMLGCNYFDSNVDEVMPQVEEAVRLAAGCDRVQIALAPHSPYTVSPENLLRGKRLADKYGLHLMIHISETQDEVRIVREKYGKTSVEHLDGLGLLGPKTIGAHCIHVTDSDIETLAARGVAVSHNPQSNMKISSGVAPVERMRAAYALVTVGTDG
;
A
#
# COMPACT_ATOMS: atom_id res chain seq x y z
N MET A 1 26.13 0.53 -10.12
CA MET A 1 26.16 1.49 -11.26
C MET A 1 25.64 2.81 -10.71
N ALA A 2 26.41 3.88 -10.88
CA ALA A 2 26.01 5.20 -10.41
C ALA A 2 25.20 5.96 -11.48
N ILE A 3 24.29 6.79 -11.02
CA ILE A 3 23.46 7.67 -11.87
C ILE A 3 23.51 9.09 -11.27
N LEU A 4 23.62 10.09 -12.14
CA LEU A 4 23.51 11.50 -11.75
C LEU A 4 22.40 12.16 -12.57
N PHE A 5 21.42 12.73 -11.88
CA PHE A 5 20.43 13.63 -12.46
C PHE A 5 20.95 15.05 -12.27
N SER A 6 21.28 15.72 -13.38
CA SER A 6 21.90 17.07 -13.38
C SER A 6 20.92 18.15 -13.83
N ASN A 7 21.14 19.36 -13.37
CA ASN A 7 20.36 20.55 -13.74
C ASN A 7 18.84 20.44 -13.46
N ALA A 8 18.47 19.68 -12.45
CA ALA A 8 17.07 19.41 -12.13
C ALA A 8 16.47 20.51 -11.23
N THR A 9 15.16 20.70 -11.31
CA THR A 9 14.40 21.19 -10.16
C THR A 9 14.22 20.01 -9.21
N VAL A 10 14.83 20.06 -8.03
CA VAL A 10 14.78 18.96 -7.06
C VAL A 10 13.71 19.25 -6.01
N LEU A 11 12.82 18.27 -5.77
CA LEU A 11 11.84 18.25 -4.70
C LEU A 11 12.14 17.07 -3.78
N PRO A 12 12.92 17.26 -2.70
CA PRO A 12 13.39 16.13 -1.87
C PRO A 12 12.31 15.57 -0.95
N MET A 13 11.12 16.19 -0.87
CA MET A 13 10.03 15.84 0.05
C MET A 13 10.43 15.84 1.53
N THR A 14 11.56 16.48 1.87
CA THR A 14 11.96 16.72 3.25
C THR A 14 11.22 17.94 3.76
N ALA A 15 10.40 17.76 4.80
CA ALA A 15 9.66 18.87 5.40
C ALA A 15 10.62 19.85 6.08
N VAL A 16 10.65 21.09 5.58
CA VAL A 16 11.14 22.24 6.33
C VAL A 16 9.93 23.14 6.56
N GLY A 17 9.30 23.01 7.72
CA GLY A 17 8.01 23.67 7.97
C GLY A 17 6.86 23.02 7.19
N ASN A 18 5.82 23.80 6.84
CA ASN A 18 4.59 23.31 6.23
C ASN A 18 4.59 23.25 4.69
N ALA A 19 5.69 23.62 4.03
CA ALA A 19 5.76 23.62 2.58
C ALA A 19 7.00 22.86 2.07
N PRO A 20 6.86 22.00 1.05
CA PRO A 20 7.99 21.37 0.40
C PRO A 20 8.83 22.43 -0.32
N ARG A 21 10.15 22.43 -0.07
CA ARG A 21 11.10 23.34 -0.73
C ARG A 21 11.66 22.68 -1.98
N THR A 22 11.55 23.36 -3.13
CA THR A 22 12.26 23.00 -4.35
C THR A 22 13.53 23.83 -4.50
N PHE A 23 14.54 23.28 -5.15
CA PHE A 23 15.77 23.99 -5.51
C PHE A 23 16.32 23.47 -6.84
N ALA A 24 17.16 24.28 -7.50
CA ALA A 24 17.92 23.84 -8.68
C ALA A 24 19.16 23.06 -8.22
N GLY A 25 19.38 21.86 -8.74
CA GLY A 25 20.49 21.04 -8.25
C GLY A 25 20.65 19.67 -8.91
N TRP A 26 21.27 18.79 -8.16
CA TRP A 26 21.70 17.46 -8.60
C TRP A 26 21.25 16.39 -7.61
N VAL A 27 20.91 15.22 -8.16
CA VAL A 27 20.65 14.01 -7.38
C VAL A 27 21.54 12.89 -7.90
N GLY A 28 22.40 12.37 -7.05
CA GLY A 28 23.29 11.24 -7.33
C GLY A 28 22.78 9.97 -6.66
N VAL A 29 22.74 8.88 -7.43
CA VAL A 29 22.38 7.54 -6.96
C VAL A 29 23.58 6.63 -7.14
N ASP A 30 23.93 5.86 -6.11
CA ASP A 30 24.92 4.79 -6.20
C ASP A 30 24.28 3.45 -5.78
N GLY A 31 24.31 2.50 -6.70
CA GLY A 31 23.61 1.23 -6.53
C GLY A 31 22.10 1.41 -6.30
N ASN A 32 21.65 1.10 -5.09
CA ASN A 32 20.23 1.22 -4.67
C ASN A 32 19.98 2.35 -3.66
N ARG A 33 20.91 3.32 -3.53
CA ARG A 33 20.84 4.40 -2.56
C ARG A 33 20.98 5.76 -3.22
N ILE A 34 20.21 6.76 -2.71
CA ILE A 34 20.46 8.15 -2.98
C ILE A 34 21.70 8.55 -2.18
N ALA A 35 22.80 8.84 -2.88
CA ALA A 35 24.10 9.16 -2.29
C ALA A 35 24.37 10.67 -2.26
N LEU A 36 23.70 11.45 -3.12
CA LEU A 36 23.87 12.90 -3.21
C LEU A 36 22.53 13.59 -3.47
N VAL A 37 22.25 14.64 -2.73
CA VAL A 37 21.21 15.63 -3.05
C VAL A 37 21.80 17.00 -2.72
N THR A 38 22.03 17.85 -3.73
CA THR A 38 22.82 19.08 -3.54
C THR A 38 22.45 20.21 -4.49
N GLU A 39 22.64 21.44 -4.04
CA GLU A 39 22.67 22.66 -4.83
C GLU A 39 24.09 23.01 -5.32
N SER A 40 25.12 22.31 -4.83
CA SER A 40 26.54 22.60 -5.11
C SER A 40 27.04 21.88 -6.35
N GLU A 41 27.47 22.63 -7.35
CA GLU A 41 28.15 22.12 -8.55
C GLU A 41 29.46 21.40 -8.20
N THR A 42 30.19 21.90 -7.19
CA THR A 42 31.43 21.27 -6.70
C THR A 42 31.17 19.88 -6.18
N ALA A 43 30.13 19.68 -5.33
CA ALA A 43 29.77 18.39 -4.81
C ALA A 43 29.30 17.41 -5.92
N ALA A 44 28.62 17.93 -6.96
CA ALA A 44 28.25 17.14 -8.13
C ALA A 44 29.48 16.73 -8.96
N ALA A 45 30.49 17.63 -9.09
CA ALA A 45 31.74 17.30 -9.75
C ALA A 45 32.55 16.24 -8.98
N GLU A 46 32.62 16.33 -7.66
CA GLU A 46 33.24 15.33 -6.80
C GLU A 46 32.53 13.97 -6.95
N PHE A 47 31.20 13.93 -6.99
CA PHE A 47 30.43 12.71 -7.24
C PHE A 47 30.76 12.09 -8.60
N ARG A 48 30.89 12.90 -9.67
CA ARG A 48 31.32 12.42 -11.00
C ARG A 48 32.71 11.83 -10.95
N ALA A 49 33.65 12.49 -10.28
CA ALA A 49 35.03 12.04 -10.17
C ALA A 49 35.16 10.70 -9.39
N ALA A 50 34.32 10.52 -8.37
CA ALA A 50 34.27 9.31 -7.57
C ALA A 50 33.64 8.09 -8.32
N HIS A 51 32.90 8.34 -9.41
CA HIS A 51 32.17 7.33 -10.14
C HIS A 51 32.53 7.34 -11.63
N PRO A 52 33.70 6.78 -12.03
CA PRO A 52 34.18 6.84 -13.42
C PRO A 52 33.27 6.13 -14.43
N VAL A 53 32.39 5.22 -13.96
CA VAL A 53 31.33 4.58 -14.77
C VAL A 53 29.98 5.11 -14.30
N LEU A 54 29.67 6.35 -14.67
CA LEU A 54 28.46 7.07 -14.32
C LEU A 54 27.55 7.21 -15.54
N ARG A 55 26.24 7.01 -15.34
CA ARG A 55 25.21 7.45 -16.30
C ARG A 55 24.64 8.79 -15.85
N GLU A 56 24.77 9.82 -16.68
CA GLU A 56 24.25 11.14 -16.37
C GLU A 56 23.04 11.48 -17.24
N PHE A 57 22.01 12.07 -16.60
CA PHE A 57 20.82 12.56 -17.26
C PHE A 57 20.71 14.08 -17.04
N ASP A 58 20.70 14.84 -18.13
CA ASP A 58 20.38 16.26 -18.07
C ASP A 58 18.88 16.45 -17.86
N CYS A 59 18.52 17.00 -16.72
CA CYS A 59 17.15 17.19 -16.27
C CYS A 59 16.69 18.65 -16.34
N ARG A 60 17.28 19.48 -17.21
CA ARG A 60 16.82 20.85 -17.42
C ARG A 60 15.35 20.91 -17.76
N GLY A 61 14.59 21.73 -17.04
CA GLY A 61 13.14 21.87 -17.18
C GLY A 61 12.34 20.69 -16.62
N LYS A 62 12.99 19.76 -15.92
CA LYS A 62 12.32 18.60 -15.30
C LYS A 62 12.39 18.68 -13.77
N LEU A 63 11.38 18.09 -13.14
CA LEU A 63 11.33 17.87 -11.70
C LEU A 63 11.93 16.50 -11.38
N VAL A 64 12.84 16.44 -10.40
CA VAL A 64 13.31 15.20 -9.79
C VAL A 64 12.78 15.14 -8.36
N MET A 65 12.01 14.10 -8.06
CA MET A 65 11.37 13.87 -6.77
C MET A 65 11.40 12.37 -6.43
N PRO A 66 11.19 11.98 -5.15
CA PRO A 66 10.95 10.58 -4.83
C PRO A 66 9.79 10.00 -5.65
N GLY A 67 9.89 8.73 -6.04
CA GLY A 67 8.80 8.06 -6.73
C GLY A 67 7.53 7.99 -5.88
N LEU A 68 6.39 7.93 -6.54
CA LEU A 68 5.10 7.82 -5.87
C LEU A 68 4.99 6.49 -5.13
N VAL A 69 4.23 6.49 -4.04
CA VAL A 69 3.92 5.29 -3.25
C VAL A 69 2.41 5.05 -3.30
N ASN A 70 2.02 3.88 -3.81
CA ASN A 70 0.64 3.42 -3.77
C ASN A 70 0.44 2.59 -2.50
N THR A 71 -0.30 3.09 -1.53
CA THR A 71 -0.37 2.49 -0.19
C THR A 71 -1.51 1.50 0.00
N HIS A 72 -2.31 1.27 -1.02
CA HIS A 72 -3.31 0.22 -1.08
C HIS A 72 -3.75 -0.02 -2.52
N CYS A 73 -3.62 -1.25 -2.97
CA CYS A 73 -4.18 -1.71 -4.24
C CYS A 73 -4.46 -3.22 -4.21
N HIS A 74 -5.11 -3.68 -5.29
CA HIS A 74 -5.32 -5.07 -5.64
C HIS A 74 -4.74 -5.27 -7.04
N ALA A 75 -3.39 -5.25 -7.14
CA ALA A 75 -2.69 -5.08 -8.42
C ALA A 75 -3.07 -6.12 -9.49
N ALA A 76 -3.39 -7.35 -9.08
CA ALA A 76 -3.82 -8.40 -10.01
C ALA A 76 -5.21 -8.15 -10.61
N MET A 77 -6.05 -7.29 -10.00
CA MET A 77 -7.36 -6.91 -10.53
C MET A 77 -7.29 -6.08 -11.81
N THR A 78 -6.11 -5.69 -12.28
CA THR A 78 -5.94 -5.15 -13.65
C THR A 78 -6.51 -6.06 -14.73
N LEU A 79 -6.57 -7.39 -14.51
CA LEU A 79 -7.22 -8.35 -15.40
C LEU A 79 -8.76 -8.26 -15.37
N GLN A 80 -9.32 -7.60 -14.35
CA GLN A 80 -10.76 -7.48 -14.13
C GLN A 80 -11.29 -6.09 -14.53
N ARG A 81 -10.43 -5.25 -15.09
CA ARG A 81 -10.80 -3.87 -15.47
C ARG A 81 -12.02 -3.86 -16.37
N SER A 82 -13.02 -3.05 -15.99
CA SER A 82 -14.32 -2.94 -16.67
C SER A 82 -15.13 -4.23 -16.72
N LEU A 83 -14.88 -5.18 -15.81
CA LEU A 83 -15.72 -6.38 -15.71
C LEU A 83 -17.15 -6.02 -15.29
N ALA A 84 -17.27 -5.04 -14.39
CA ALA A 84 -18.55 -4.45 -13.99
C ALA A 84 -18.32 -3.02 -13.48
N ASP A 85 -19.12 -2.08 -13.97
CA ASP A 85 -19.02 -0.66 -13.62
C ASP A 85 -20.38 -0.13 -13.11
N ASP A 86 -20.33 0.92 -12.30
CA ASP A 86 -21.48 1.69 -11.82
C ASP A 86 -22.52 0.89 -11.02
N ILE A 87 -22.08 -0.07 -10.21
CA ILE A 87 -22.91 -0.89 -9.33
C ILE A 87 -22.43 -0.79 -7.86
N ALA A 88 -23.31 -1.14 -6.91
CA ALA A 88 -22.99 -1.11 -5.48
C ALA A 88 -21.94 -2.18 -5.13
N LEU A 89 -21.09 -1.89 -4.11
CA LEU A 89 -19.97 -2.75 -3.71
C LEU A 89 -20.38 -4.22 -3.48
N MET A 90 -21.47 -4.46 -2.75
CA MET A 90 -21.88 -5.84 -2.42
C MET A 90 -22.35 -6.62 -3.64
N GLU A 91 -23.08 -5.97 -4.57
CA GLU A 91 -23.48 -6.54 -5.85
C GLU A 91 -22.24 -6.81 -6.72
N TRP A 92 -21.32 -5.84 -6.80
CA TRP A 92 -20.06 -5.97 -7.53
C TRP A 92 -19.23 -7.15 -7.04
N LEU A 93 -19.07 -7.30 -5.71
CA LEU A 93 -18.33 -8.41 -5.11
C LEU A 93 -19.01 -9.75 -5.38
N HIS A 94 -20.32 -9.88 -5.09
CA HIS A 94 -21.02 -11.17 -5.12
C HIS A 94 -21.27 -11.69 -6.54
N ASP A 95 -21.64 -10.80 -7.47
CA ASP A 95 -22.12 -11.20 -8.77
C ASP A 95 -21.01 -11.23 -9.84
N TYR A 96 -19.91 -10.49 -9.63
CA TYR A 96 -18.84 -10.35 -10.62
C TYR A 96 -17.47 -10.76 -10.08
N ILE A 97 -16.99 -10.14 -8.98
CA ILE A 97 -15.61 -10.28 -8.57
C ILE A 97 -15.32 -11.66 -7.96
N TRP A 98 -16.04 -12.05 -6.91
CA TRP A 98 -15.79 -13.35 -6.29
C TRP A 98 -16.01 -14.55 -7.22
N PRO A 99 -17.02 -14.59 -8.12
CA PRO A 99 -17.13 -15.63 -9.14
C PRO A 99 -15.97 -15.65 -10.14
N PHE A 100 -15.38 -14.50 -10.46
CA PHE A 100 -14.18 -14.41 -11.28
C PHE A 100 -12.95 -14.92 -10.51
N GLU A 101 -12.72 -14.40 -9.31
CA GLU A 101 -11.60 -14.76 -8.45
C GLU A 101 -11.57 -16.25 -8.10
N ALA A 102 -12.73 -16.86 -7.90
CA ALA A 102 -12.84 -18.32 -7.65
C ALA A 102 -12.32 -19.20 -8.79
N ARG A 103 -12.08 -18.61 -9.99
CA ARG A 103 -11.53 -19.31 -11.15
C ARG A 103 -10.08 -18.94 -11.44
N GLN A 104 -9.56 -17.90 -10.79
CA GLN A 104 -8.19 -17.46 -10.98
C GLN A 104 -7.20 -18.49 -10.43
N THR A 105 -6.16 -18.72 -11.19
CA THR A 105 -5.00 -19.48 -10.75
C THR A 105 -3.91 -18.54 -10.22
N ALA A 106 -2.94 -19.09 -9.53
CA ALA A 106 -1.77 -18.34 -9.07
C ALA A 106 -0.99 -17.71 -10.24
N ASP A 107 -0.99 -18.34 -11.41
CA ASP A 107 -0.32 -17.82 -12.62
C ASP A 107 -1.11 -16.64 -13.20
N ASP A 108 -2.45 -16.66 -13.17
CA ASP A 108 -3.28 -15.52 -13.57
C ASP A 108 -3.01 -14.32 -12.66
N VAL A 109 -2.94 -14.54 -11.33
CA VAL A 109 -2.63 -13.48 -10.37
C VAL A 109 -1.23 -12.90 -10.62
N ALA A 110 -0.22 -13.74 -10.85
CA ALA A 110 1.14 -13.26 -11.18
C ALA A 110 1.18 -12.47 -12.50
N LEU A 111 0.35 -12.84 -13.49
CA LEU A 111 0.20 -12.10 -14.74
C LEU A 111 -0.47 -10.72 -14.51
N GLY A 112 -1.58 -10.70 -13.76
CA GLY A 112 -2.26 -9.46 -13.39
C GLY A 112 -1.36 -8.52 -12.58
N MET A 113 -0.64 -9.07 -11.59
CA MET A 113 0.39 -8.34 -10.85
C MET A 113 1.44 -7.74 -11.80
N THR A 114 1.90 -8.51 -12.78
CA THR A 114 2.87 -8.00 -13.77
C THR A 114 2.33 -6.79 -14.53
N LEU A 115 1.09 -6.85 -14.99
CA LEU A 115 0.44 -5.75 -15.71
C LEU A 115 0.27 -4.52 -14.80
N GLY A 116 -0.24 -4.70 -13.59
CA GLY A 116 -0.41 -3.63 -12.61
C GLY A 116 0.90 -2.94 -12.26
N VAL A 117 1.97 -3.72 -12.04
CA VAL A 117 3.31 -3.16 -11.77
C VAL A 117 3.85 -2.38 -12.96
N VAL A 118 3.68 -2.86 -14.20
CA VAL A 118 4.10 -2.11 -15.39
C VAL A 118 3.38 -0.77 -15.47
N GLU A 119 2.07 -0.74 -15.25
CA GLU A 119 1.29 0.51 -15.22
C GLU A 119 1.77 1.45 -14.10
N MET A 120 1.99 0.92 -12.89
CA MET A 120 2.52 1.69 -11.76
C MET A 120 3.87 2.32 -12.10
N LEU A 121 4.81 1.56 -12.65
CA LEU A 121 6.14 2.08 -13.05
C LEU A 121 6.03 3.15 -14.13
N LEU A 122 5.18 2.98 -15.14
CA LEU A 122 4.92 3.97 -16.18
C LEU A 122 4.25 5.23 -15.62
N GLY A 123 3.47 5.10 -14.56
CA GLY A 123 2.84 6.21 -13.82
C GLY A 123 3.76 6.88 -12.79
N GLY A 124 5.00 6.40 -12.62
CA GLY A 124 5.97 6.95 -11.66
C GLY A 124 5.83 6.43 -10.23
N VAL A 125 5.04 5.39 -10.01
CA VAL A 125 4.95 4.66 -8.74
C VAL A 125 6.16 3.74 -8.62
N THR A 126 6.91 3.83 -7.53
CA THR A 126 8.12 3.03 -7.28
C THR A 126 8.01 2.09 -6.10
N SER A 127 6.93 2.22 -5.34
CA SER A 127 6.61 1.33 -4.22
C SER A 127 5.10 1.18 -4.10
N PHE A 128 4.63 -0.01 -3.77
CA PHE A 128 3.20 -0.25 -3.56
C PHE A 128 2.94 -1.22 -2.41
N VAL A 129 1.71 -1.18 -1.92
CA VAL A 129 1.19 -2.10 -0.92
C VAL A 129 0.00 -2.82 -1.55
N ASP A 130 0.16 -4.10 -1.77
CA ASP A 130 -0.88 -4.96 -2.36
C ASP A 130 -1.67 -5.71 -1.30
N MET A 131 -2.90 -6.05 -1.61
CA MET A 131 -3.76 -6.86 -0.77
C MET A 131 -4.52 -7.84 -1.66
N TYR A 132 -3.95 -9.04 -1.89
CA TYR A 132 -4.58 -9.98 -2.81
C TYR A 132 -4.30 -11.44 -2.44
N TYR A 133 -4.71 -12.36 -3.32
CA TYR A 133 -4.49 -13.79 -3.20
C TYR A 133 -3.15 -14.21 -3.79
N PHE A 134 -2.65 -15.38 -3.40
CA PHE A 134 -1.44 -16.00 -3.95
C PHE A 134 -0.18 -15.12 -3.91
N GLU A 135 -0.05 -14.28 -2.89
CA GLU A 135 1.07 -13.35 -2.76
C GLU A 135 2.43 -14.05 -2.66
N ASN A 136 2.45 -15.30 -2.17
CA ASN A 136 3.64 -16.14 -2.21
C ASN A 136 4.16 -16.35 -3.64
N ARG A 137 3.27 -16.38 -4.66
CA ARG A 137 3.64 -16.49 -6.08
C ARG A 137 4.06 -15.15 -6.69
N CYS A 138 3.65 -14.03 -6.09
CA CYS A 138 3.96 -12.70 -6.56
C CYS A 138 5.37 -12.21 -6.14
N VAL A 139 5.99 -12.82 -5.13
CA VAL A 139 7.33 -12.43 -4.64
C VAL A 139 8.36 -12.40 -5.76
N GLU A 140 8.48 -13.48 -6.54
CA GLU A 140 9.43 -13.57 -7.67
C GLU A 140 9.08 -12.56 -8.77
N THR A 141 7.81 -12.37 -9.04
CA THR A 141 7.32 -11.40 -10.05
C THR A 141 7.76 -9.98 -9.72
N VAL A 142 7.54 -9.54 -8.47
CA VAL A 142 7.92 -8.21 -7.99
C VAL A 142 9.44 -8.03 -8.02
N GLU A 143 10.21 -9.03 -7.56
CA GLU A 143 11.67 -8.96 -7.55
C GLU A 143 12.24 -8.86 -8.99
N ARG A 144 11.68 -9.61 -9.93
CA ARG A 144 12.04 -9.58 -11.35
C ARG A 144 11.73 -8.24 -12.00
N LEU A 145 10.61 -7.61 -11.65
CA LEU A 145 10.20 -6.31 -12.20
C LEU A 145 10.94 -5.13 -11.56
N GLY A 146 11.56 -5.33 -10.39
CA GLY A 146 12.44 -4.35 -9.75
C GLY A 146 11.75 -3.21 -9.02
N ILE A 147 10.44 -3.28 -8.78
CA ILE A 147 9.66 -2.37 -7.95
C ILE A 147 9.76 -2.80 -6.47
N ARG A 148 9.45 -1.91 -5.53
CA ARG A 148 9.29 -2.25 -4.12
C ARG A 148 7.85 -2.57 -3.81
N ALA A 149 7.60 -3.65 -3.05
CA ALA A 149 6.26 -4.04 -2.64
C ALA A 149 6.20 -4.49 -1.18
N MET A 150 5.06 -4.21 -0.56
CA MET A 150 4.56 -4.93 0.59
C MET A 150 3.38 -5.77 0.11
N LEU A 151 3.52 -7.10 0.14
CA LEU A 151 2.54 -8.05 -0.35
C LEU A 151 1.68 -8.55 0.81
N GLY A 152 0.44 -8.13 0.84
CA GLY A 152 -0.55 -8.43 1.88
C GLY A 152 -1.36 -9.66 1.54
N CYS A 153 -1.02 -10.80 2.17
CA CYS A 153 -1.74 -12.05 1.99
C CYS A 153 -3.17 -11.93 2.52
N ASN A 154 -4.13 -11.77 1.60
CA ASN A 154 -5.53 -11.55 1.91
C ASN A 154 -6.22 -12.84 2.37
N TYR A 155 -7.04 -12.76 3.43
CA TYR A 155 -7.85 -13.87 3.90
C TYR A 155 -9.20 -13.44 4.46
N PHE A 156 -10.13 -14.39 4.40
CA PHE A 156 -11.48 -14.38 4.95
C PHE A 156 -11.63 -15.54 5.95
N ASP A 157 -12.74 -15.59 6.66
CA ASP A 157 -13.05 -16.76 7.50
C ASP A 157 -13.10 -18.07 6.68
N SER A 158 -13.54 -17.99 5.42
CA SER A 158 -13.71 -19.15 4.55
C SER A 158 -12.40 -19.79 4.07
N ASN A 159 -11.28 -19.03 3.98
CA ASN A 159 -10.02 -19.51 3.41
C ASN A 159 -8.80 -19.36 4.33
N VAL A 160 -9.00 -18.98 5.59
CA VAL A 160 -7.90 -18.71 6.54
C VAL A 160 -6.95 -19.89 6.70
N ASP A 161 -7.46 -21.13 6.66
CA ASP A 161 -6.65 -22.34 6.81
C ASP A 161 -5.73 -22.59 5.62
N GLU A 162 -6.14 -22.14 4.43
CA GLU A 162 -5.34 -22.23 3.21
C GLU A 162 -4.29 -21.10 3.13
N VAL A 163 -4.65 -19.90 3.58
CA VAL A 163 -3.79 -18.72 3.46
C VAL A 163 -2.67 -18.71 4.50
N MET A 164 -2.91 -19.15 5.74
CA MET A 164 -1.87 -19.10 6.78
C MET A 164 -0.56 -19.82 6.38
N PRO A 165 -0.56 -21.03 5.77
CA PRO A 165 0.65 -21.66 5.24
C PRO A 165 1.30 -20.87 4.09
N GLN A 166 0.50 -20.21 3.22
CA GLN A 166 1.01 -19.39 2.13
C GLN A 166 1.73 -18.15 2.64
N VAL A 167 1.28 -17.54 3.76
CA VAL A 167 2.00 -16.46 4.43
C VAL A 167 3.40 -16.90 4.87
N GLU A 168 3.50 -18.06 5.52
CA GLU A 168 4.80 -18.60 5.96
C GLU A 168 5.73 -18.92 4.79
N GLU A 169 5.16 -19.38 3.67
CA GLU A 169 5.91 -19.57 2.43
C GLU A 169 6.37 -18.23 1.85
N ALA A 170 5.49 -17.23 1.75
CA ALA A 170 5.82 -15.90 1.26
C ALA A 170 6.95 -15.26 2.08
N VAL A 171 6.89 -15.37 3.41
CA VAL A 171 7.95 -14.90 4.31
C VAL A 171 9.30 -15.57 4.01
N ARG A 172 9.31 -16.89 3.76
CA ARG A 172 10.54 -17.59 3.38
C ARG A 172 11.08 -17.14 2.03
N LEU A 173 10.21 -16.96 1.04
CA LEU A 173 10.60 -16.52 -0.30
C LEU A 173 11.12 -15.09 -0.30
N ALA A 174 10.51 -14.20 0.50
CA ALA A 174 10.93 -12.80 0.61
C ALA A 174 12.21 -12.61 1.45
N ALA A 175 12.66 -13.60 2.22
CA ALA A 175 13.78 -13.47 3.15
C ALA A 175 15.13 -13.08 2.48
N GLY A 176 15.27 -13.23 1.17
CA GLY A 176 16.45 -12.79 0.40
C GLY A 176 16.20 -11.59 -0.50
N CYS A 177 15.03 -10.99 -0.46
CA CYS A 177 14.61 -9.92 -1.36
C CYS A 177 14.66 -8.56 -0.68
N ASP A 178 15.51 -7.65 -1.18
CA ASP A 178 15.62 -6.28 -0.62
C ASP A 178 14.38 -5.40 -0.93
N ARG A 179 13.51 -5.83 -1.85
CA ARG A 179 12.38 -5.04 -2.37
C ARG A 179 11.02 -5.53 -1.90
N VAL A 180 10.94 -6.75 -1.37
CA VAL A 180 9.66 -7.37 -1.01
C VAL A 180 9.54 -7.50 0.50
N GLN A 181 8.45 -7.02 1.03
CA GLN A 181 8.00 -7.25 2.39
C GLN A 181 6.68 -7.99 2.36
N ILE A 182 6.42 -8.82 3.36
CA ILE A 182 5.14 -9.52 3.49
C ILE A 182 4.32 -8.88 4.59
N ALA A 183 3.02 -8.80 4.37
CA ALA A 183 2.04 -8.39 5.35
C ALA A 183 0.93 -9.44 5.46
N LEU A 184 0.21 -9.42 6.56
CA LEU A 184 -1.06 -10.11 6.71
C LEU A 184 -2.20 -9.15 6.40
N ALA A 185 -3.17 -9.63 5.64
CA ALA A 185 -4.28 -8.81 5.17
C ALA A 185 -5.64 -9.49 5.45
N PRO A 186 -6.12 -9.51 6.73
CA PRO A 186 -7.51 -9.82 6.99
C PRO A 186 -8.40 -8.85 6.20
N HIS A 187 -9.35 -9.39 5.42
CA HIS A 187 -10.11 -8.56 4.49
C HIS A 187 -10.78 -7.37 5.18
N SER A 188 -11.61 -7.64 6.18
CA SER A 188 -12.33 -6.58 6.92
C SER A 188 -12.87 -7.09 8.25
N PRO A 189 -13.29 -6.22 9.18
CA PRO A 189 -13.84 -6.64 10.47
C PRO A 189 -15.21 -7.35 10.39
N TYR A 190 -15.88 -7.30 9.23
CA TYR A 190 -17.17 -7.98 9.07
C TYR A 190 -17.05 -9.33 8.34
N THR A 191 -15.98 -9.56 7.59
CA THR A 191 -15.73 -10.80 6.84
C THR A 191 -14.76 -11.76 7.53
N VAL A 192 -14.07 -11.28 8.57
CA VAL A 192 -13.13 -12.08 9.36
C VAL A 192 -13.54 -12.02 10.83
N SER A 193 -13.77 -13.18 11.43
CA SER A 193 -14.17 -13.30 12.83
C SER A 193 -13.05 -12.85 13.79
N PRO A 194 -13.39 -12.47 15.03
CA PRO A 194 -12.40 -12.11 16.05
C PRO A 194 -11.35 -13.21 16.30
N GLU A 195 -11.76 -14.46 16.23
CA GLU A 195 -10.86 -15.61 16.38
C GLU A 195 -9.79 -15.63 15.28
N ASN A 196 -10.21 -15.48 14.03
CA ASN A 196 -9.31 -15.48 12.87
C ASN A 196 -8.51 -14.17 12.74
N LEU A 197 -9.05 -13.02 13.15
CA LEU A 197 -8.31 -11.79 13.31
C LEU A 197 -7.14 -11.95 14.31
N LEU A 198 -7.41 -12.55 15.47
CA LEU A 198 -6.39 -12.83 16.48
C LEU A 198 -5.40 -13.92 16.03
N ARG A 199 -5.85 -14.90 15.23
CA ARG A 199 -4.97 -15.90 14.63
C ARG A 199 -3.96 -15.24 13.68
N GLY A 200 -4.44 -14.36 12.79
CA GLY A 200 -3.57 -13.57 11.91
C GLY A 200 -2.62 -12.67 12.71
N LYS A 201 -3.13 -11.98 13.74
CA LYS A 201 -2.28 -11.16 14.59
C LYS A 201 -1.13 -11.95 15.23
N ARG A 202 -1.41 -13.14 15.76
CA ARG A 202 -0.34 -14.00 16.33
C ARG A 202 0.73 -14.36 15.29
N LEU A 203 0.31 -14.62 14.05
CA LEU A 203 1.26 -14.90 12.96
C LEU A 203 2.06 -13.65 12.57
N ALA A 204 1.39 -12.49 12.49
CA ALA A 204 2.05 -11.21 12.24
C ALA A 204 3.09 -10.90 13.34
N ASP A 205 2.73 -11.08 14.62
CA ASP A 205 3.64 -10.87 15.75
C ASP A 205 4.85 -11.83 15.69
N LYS A 206 4.62 -13.11 15.33
CA LYS A 206 5.68 -14.12 15.19
C LYS A 206 6.77 -13.73 14.19
N TYR A 207 6.38 -13.17 13.07
CA TYR A 207 7.29 -12.78 11.98
C TYR A 207 7.55 -11.28 11.90
N GLY A 208 6.98 -10.47 12.77
CA GLY A 208 7.11 -9.02 12.78
C GLY A 208 6.48 -8.32 11.58
N LEU A 209 5.41 -8.90 11.00
CA LEU A 209 4.74 -8.42 9.81
C LEU A 209 3.86 -7.19 10.09
N HIS A 210 3.52 -6.47 9.03
CA HIS A 210 2.45 -5.47 9.04
C HIS A 210 1.08 -6.16 8.92
N LEU A 211 0.05 -5.44 9.37
CA LEU A 211 -1.36 -5.78 9.14
C LEU A 211 -1.97 -4.76 8.20
N MET A 212 -2.72 -5.22 7.21
CA MET A 212 -3.53 -4.37 6.36
C MET A 212 -4.98 -4.84 6.43
N ILE A 213 -5.94 -3.91 6.48
CA ILE A 213 -7.36 -4.25 6.61
C ILE A 213 -8.22 -3.09 6.09
N HIS A 214 -9.33 -3.40 5.41
CA HIS A 214 -10.36 -2.42 5.07
C HIS A 214 -11.12 -2.02 6.34
N ILE A 215 -11.30 -0.71 6.56
CA ILE A 215 -11.93 -0.17 7.77
C ILE A 215 -12.97 0.87 7.39
N SER A 216 -14.21 0.64 7.79
CA SER A 216 -15.32 1.61 7.68
C SER A 216 -15.45 2.17 6.26
N GLU A 217 -15.40 1.28 5.27
CA GLU A 217 -15.46 1.63 3.86
C GLU A 217 -16.88 2.02 3.44
N THR A 218 -17.88 1.24 3.87
CA THR A 218 -19.27 1.45 3.50
C THR A 218 -20.19 1.57 4.72
N GLN A 219 -21.37 2.16 4.53
CA GLN A 219 -22.42 2.21 5.57
C GLN A 219 -22.88 0.80 5.97
N ASP A 220 -22.88 -0.15 5.03
CA ASP A 220 -23.24 -1.53 5.30
C ASP A 220 -22.24 -2.21 6.23
N GLU A 221 -20.94 -2.03 6.02
CA GLU A 221 -19.91 -2.51 6.97
C GLU A 221 -20.18 -1.96 8.37
N VAL A 222 -20.35 -0.62 8.48
CA VAL A 222 -20.59 0.04 9.77
C VAL A 222 -21.83 -0.54 10.47
N ARG A 223 -22.90 -0.77 9.72
CA ARG A 223 -24.14 -1.37 10.23
C ARG A 223 -23.89 -2.80 10.70
N ILE A 224 -23.27 -3.64 9.89
CA ILE A 224 -22.99 -5.06 10.20
C ILE A 224 -22.11 -5.18 11.46
N VAL A 225 -21.02 -4.41 11.53
CA VAL A 225 -20.10 -4.45 12.67
C VAL A 225 -20.80 -3.97 13.95
N ARG A 226 -21.63 -2.92 13.85
CA ARG A 226 -22.40 -2.41 14.99
C ARG A 226 -23.45 -3.40 15.46
N GLU A 227 -24.18 -4.03 14.56
CA GLU A 227 -25.19 -5.05 14.90
C GLU A 227 -24.54 -6.28 15.55
N LYS A 228 -23.38 -6.71 15.03
CA LYS A 228 -22.70 -7.94 15.49
C LYS A 228 -21.92 -7.74 16.78
N TYR A 229 -21.29 -6.57 16.96
CA TYR A 229 -20.33 -6.36 18.06
C TYR A 229 -20.68 -5.17 18.97
N GLY A 230 -21.68 -4.36 18.65
CA GLY A 230 -22.06 -3.15 19.42
C GLY A 230 -21.02 -2.03 19.37
N LYS A 231 -20.10 -2.04 18.38
CA LYS A 231 -18.91 -1.20 18.27
C LYS A 231 -18.78 -0.61 16.87
N THR A 232 -17.95 0.43 16.72
CA THR A 232 -17.45 0.83 15.41
C THR A 232 -16.38 -0.18 14.95
N SER A 233 -16.01 -0.18 13.66
CA SER A 233 -14.93 -1.02 13.13
C SER A 233 -13.61 -0.72 13.85
N VAL A 234 -13.31 0.54 14.13
CA VAL A 234 -12.10 0.97 14.83
C VAL A 234 -12.10 0.50 16.29
N GLU A 235 -13.19 0.73 17.03
CA GLU A 235 -13.34 0.26 18.42
C GLU A 235 -13.22 -1.27 18.52
N HIS A 236 -13.76 -2.00 17.53
CA HIS A 236 -13.69 -3.45 17.49
C HIS A 236 -12.25 -3.92 17.31
N LEU A 237 -11.54 -3.39 16.32
CA LEU A 237 -10.15 -3.74 16.02
C LEU A 237 -9.19 -3.31 17.14
N ASP A 238 -9.40 -2.14 17.75
CA ASP A 238 -8.61 -1.67 18.89
C ASP A 238 -8.79 -2.58 20.10
N GLY A 239 -10.03 -2.97 20.40
CA GLY A 239 -10.34 -3.91 21.48
C GLY A 239 -9.70 -5.28 21.31
N LEU A 240 -9.41 -5.71 20.10
CA LEU A 240 -8.67 -6.94 19.76
C LEU A 240 -7.14 -6.73 19.72
N GLY A 241 -6.65 -5.49 19.87
CA GLY A 241 -5.23 -5.17 19.82
C GLY A 241 -4.62 -5.26 18.42
N LEU A 242 -5.42 -5.07 17.37
CA LEU A 242 -4.94 -5.10 15.98
C LEU A 242 -4.40 -3.75 15.51
N LEU A 243 -4.78 -2.65 16.17
CA LEU A 243 -4.35 -1.33 15.78
C LEU A 243 -2.99 -0.97 16.38
N GLY A 244 -2.08 -0.48 15.55
CA GLY A 244 -0.74 -0.09 15.94
C GLY A 244 0.08 0.50 14.80
N PRO A 245 1.37 0.86 15.05
CA PRO A 245 2.24 1.47 14.04
C PRO A 245 2.55 0.58 12.83
N LYS A 246 2.24 -0.71 12.92
CA LYS A 246 2.34 -1.68 11.81
C LYS A 246 1.00 -1.97 11.16
N THR A 247 -0.03 -1.20 11.44
CA THR A 247 -1.37 -1.38 10.84
C THR A 247 -1.61 -0.34 9.77
N ILE A 248 -2.08 -0.80 8.60
CA ILE A 248 -2.57 0.03 7.51
C ILE A 248 -4.08 -0.19 7.41
N GLY A 249 -4.84 0.86 7.66
CA GLY A 249 -6.30 0.87 7.50
C GLY A 249 -6.67 1.48 6.15
N ALA A 250 -7.25 0.69 5.25
CA ALA A 250 -7.72 1.22 3.97
C ALA A 250 -9.10 1.88 4.13
N HIS A 251 -9.36 2.91 3.36
CA HIS A 251 -10.56 3.74 3.25
C HIS A 251 -10.84 4.64 4.45
N CYS A 252 -11.22 4.12 5.60
CA CYS A 252 -11.61 4.88 6.81
C CYS A 252 -12.61 6.02 6.51
N ILE A 253 -13.67 5.72 5.72
CA ILE A 253 -14.63 6.73 5.25
C ILE A 253 -15.62 7.10 6.37
N HIS A 254 -16.26 6.07 6.94
CA HIS A 254 -17.36 6.23 7.91
C HIS A 254 -16.86 6.11 9.35
N VAL A 255 -15.83 6.89 9.70
CA VAL A 255 -15.23 6.94 11.03
C VAL A 255 -15.76 8.13 11.83
N THR A 256 -15.94 7.95 13.13
CA THR A 256 -16.29 8.99 14.09
C THR A 256 -15.05 9.81 14.50
N ASP A 257 -15.24 10.95 15.20
CA ASP A 257 -14.10 11.71 15.73
C ASP A 257 -13.29 10.89 16.75
N SER A 258 -13.95 10.08 17.59
CA SER A 258 -13.30 9.16 18.53
C SER A 258 -12.49 8.06 17.80
N ASP A 259 -13.00 7.58 16.66
CA ASP A 259 -12.27 6.63 15.82
C ASP A 259 -10.98 7.28 15.26
N ILE A 260 -11.08 8.52 14.77
CA ILE A 260 -9.93 9.27 14.25
C ILE A 260 -8.87 9.46 15.34
N GLU A 261 -9.26 9.86 16.54
CA GLU A 261 -8.39 10.00 17.70
C GLU A 261 -7.69 8.66 18.04
N THR A 262 -8.45 7.56 18.00
CA THR A 262 -7.91 6.20 18.24
C THR A 262 -6.89 5.81 17.18
N LEU A 263 -7.21 5.98 15.89
CA LEU A 263 -6.29 5.68 14.78
C LEU A 263 -4.98 6.48 14.92
N ALA A 264 -5.09 7.78 15.22
CA ALA A 264 -3.93 8.65 15.44
C ALA A 264 -3.10 8.22 16.66
N ALA A 265 -3.74 7.97 17.80
CA ALA A 265 -3.07 7.56 19.03
C ALA A 265 -2.36 6.20 18.91
N ARG A 266 -2.92 5.29 18.10
CA ARG A 266 -2.32 3.98 17.81
C ARG A 266 -1.23 4.05 16.74
N GLY A 267 -1.08 5.17 16.03
CA GLY A 267 -0.12 5.33 14.94
C GLY A 267 -0.47 4.52 13.69
N VAL A 268 -1.76 4.28 13.44
CA VAL A 268 -2.25 3.58 12.26
C VAL A 268 -2.03 4.46 11.02
N ALA A 269 -1.50 3.86 9.94
CA ALA A 269 -1.45 4.51 8.64
C ALA A 269 -2.80 4.33 7.92
N VAL A 270 -3.44 5.44 7.55
CA VAL A 270 -4.70 5.42 6.80
C VAL A 270 -4.40 5.54 5.31
N SER A 271 -4.78 4.56 4.50
CA SER A 271 -4.74 4.66 3.04
C SER A 271 -6.07 5.21 2.52
N HIS A 272 -6.05 6.45 2.04
CA HIS A 272 -7.18 7.09 1.40
C HIS A 272 -7.24 6.70 -0.08
N ASN A 273 -8.35 6.12 -0.52
CA ASN A 273 -8.55 5.60 -1.87
C ASN A 273 -9.64 6.41 -2.61
N PRO A 274 -9.38 7.68 -2.99
CA PRO A 274 -10.43 8.59 -3.42
C PRO A 274 -11.14 8.16 -4.70
N GLN A 275 -10.43 7.54 -5.65
CA GLN A 275 -11.03 7.11 -6.91
C GLN A 275 -12.00 5.95 -6.70
N SER A 276 -11.60 4.93 -5.96
CA SER A 276 -12.46 3.81 -5.59
C SER A 276 -13.68 4.29 -4.79
N ASN A 277 -13.44 5.09 -3.75
CA ASN A 277 -14.51 5.63 -2.91
C ASN A 277 -15.59 6.37 -3.73
N MET A 278 -15.18 7.12 -4.76
CA MET A 278 -16.10 7.81 -5.68
C MET A 278 -16.79 6.83 -6.62
N LYS A 279 -16.05 5.87 -7.19
CA LYS A 279 -16.57 4.92 -8.17
C LYS A 279 -17.67 4.03 -7.60
N ILE A 280 -17.47 3.49 -6.42
CA ILE A 280 -18.46 2.63 -5.74
C ILE A 280 -19.42 3.41 -4.82
N SER A 281 -19.34 4.75 -4.85
CA SER A 281 -20.18 5.64 -4.04
C SER A 281 -20.13 5.36 -2.54
N SER A 282 -18.97 4.93 -2.02
CA SER A 282 -18.77 4.64 -0.59
C SER A 282 -18.85 5.91 0.29
N GLY A 283 -18.51 7.06 -0.27
CA GLY A 283 -18.50 8.34 0.45
C GLY A 283 -17.16 9.07 0.40
N VAL A 284 -17.02 10.09 1.23
CA VAL A 284 -15.82 10.94 1.32
C VAL A 284 -15.17 10.77 2.68
N ALA A 285 -13.93 10.26 2.70
CA ALA A 285 -13.19 10.13 3.95
C ALA A 285 -12.85 11.49 4.56
N PRO A 286 -12.92 11.66 5.89
CA PRO A 286 -12.69 12.92 6.58
C PRO A 286 -11.19 13.25 6.72
N VAL A 287 -10.46 13.30 5.60
CA VAL A 287 -8.99 13.44 5.52
C VAL A 287 -8.47 14.65 6.30
N GLU A 288 -9.15 15.80 6.18
CA GLU A 288 -8.71 17.01 6.90
C GLU A 288 -8.83 16.86 8.43
N ARG A 289 -9.88 16.19 8.92
CA ARG A 289 -10.00 15.88 10.36
C ARG A 289 -8.92 14.90 10.82
N MET A 290 -8.63 13.87 10.01
CA MET A 290 -7.54 12.91 10.29
C MET A 290 -6.19 13.62 10.38
N ARG A 291 -5.88 14.50 9.43
CA ARG A 291 -4.63 15.28 9.42
C ARG A 291 -4.55 16.23 10.62
N ALA A 292 -5.65 16.87 10.99
CA ALA A 292 -5.72 17.73 12.17
C ALA A 292 -5.48 16.96 13.47
N ALA A 293 -5.87 15.69 13.53
CA ALA A 293 -5.59 14.78 14.64
C ALA A 293 -4.20 14.12 14.57
N TYR A 294 -3.33 14.55 13.64
CA TYR A 294 -1.99 13.98 13.41
C TYR A 294 -1.99 12.51 12.97
N ALA A 295 -3.09 12.00 12.44
CA ALA A 295 -3.11 10.69 11.81
C ALA A 295 -2.22 10.68 10.55
N LEU A 296 -1.49 9.59 10.34
CA LEU A 296 -0.73 9.38 9.11
C LEU A 296 -1.69 9.01 7.98
N VAL A 297 -1.94 9.94 7.07
CA VAL A 297 -2.79 9.72 5.89
C VAL A 297 -1.93 9.62 4.64
N THR A 298 -2.15 8.58 3.87
CA THR A 298 -1.47 8.24 2.62
C THR A 298 -2.50 8.04 1.50
N VAL A 299 -2.06 7.77 0.26
CA VAL A 299 -2.96 7.62 -0.89
C VAL A 299 -2.76 6.27 -1.54
N GLY A 300 -3.86 5.58 -1.83
CA GLY A 300 -3.92 4.33 -2.58
C GLY A 300 -4.87 4.44 -3.77
N THR A 301 -4.77 3.49 -4.69
CA THR A 301 -5.65 3.41 -5.87
C THR A 301 -6.83 2.49 -5.66
N ASP A 302 -6.65 1.45 -4.83
CA ASP A 302 -7.56 0.31 -4.74
C ASP A 302 -7.56 -0.54 -6.02
N GLY A 303 -8.60 -1.38 -6.21
CA GLY A 303 -8.77 -2.26 -7.36
C GLY A 303 -9.37 -1.63 -8.61
#